data_7f5aebc58872ffdca72377a9ac2976f7
#
_entry.id   7f5aebc58872ffdca72377a9ac2976f7
#
_cell.length_a   1.000
_cell.length_b   1.000
_cell.length_c   1.000
_cell.angle_alpha   90.00
_cell.angle_beta   90.00
_cell.angle_gamma   90.00
#
_symmetry.space_group_name_H-M   'P 1'
#
loop_
_entity.id
_entity.type
_entity.pdbx_description
1 polymer ?
#
loop_
_entity_poly.entity_id
_entity_poly.type
_entity_poly.pdbx_seq_one_letter_code
_entity_poly.pdbx_strand_id
1 'polypeptide(L)'
;NDYSLNRDIIALDSVFEYLLTGYIDDVEKYKTSDTSRNVLRYIISHGWNYASERITFERFANSNYKSREVGDAFRTLQKTMLLELVYPTTETKLPILPDLKKKPKLLWLDTGLLNYAAGIQSELIGKDNINDAWRGKIAEHIVGQAVLGQSNNFLDFRAFWVREAKNSQAELDYLYSSRKYGLLPIEVKSGLNTHLKSLQLFMSQSPCSVAARFWSNPYSVDEITIGNKSFKLHNMPYYYSGYLEEFMANNNLY
;
A
#
# COMPACT_ATOMS: atom_id res chain seq x y z
N ASN A 1 -20.95 -9.28 -10.30
CA ASN A 1 -20.98 -8.93 -8.92
C ASN A 1 -21.73 -9.96 -8.11
N ASP A 2 -21.18 -11.20 -8.05
CA ASP A 2 -21.89 -12.38 -7.53
C ASP A 2 -22.31 -12.20 -6.06
N TYR A 3 -21.48 -11.54 -5.25
CA TYR A 3 -21.85 -11.25 -3.86
C TYR A 3 -23.06 -10.31 -3.75
N SER A 4 -23.16 -9.27 -4.56
CA SER A 4 -24.28 -8.32 -4.49
C SER A 4 -25.60 -8.97 -4.96
N LEU A 5 -25.51 -10.04 -5.77
CA LEU A 5 -26.67 -10.78 -6.23
C LEU A 5 -27.08 -11.87 -5.23
N ASN A 6 -26.14 -12.64 -4.73
CA ASN A 6 -26.41 -13.85 -3.95
C ASN A 6 -26.21 -13.67 -2.45
N ARG A 7 -25.47 -12.63 -2.02
CA ARG A 7 -25.02 -12.37 -0.64
C ARG A 7 -24.36 -13.60 0.03
N ASP A 8 -23.81 -14.49 -0.78
CA ASP A 8 -23.11 -15.69 -0.34
C ASP A 8 -21.60 -15.48 -0.49
N ILE A 9 -20.92 -15.38 0.66
CA ILE A 9 -19.49 -15.15 0.71
C ILE A 9 -18.71 -16.43 0.40
N ILE A 10 -19.27 -17.59 0.73
CA ILE A 10 -18.65 -18.90 0.45
C ILE A 10 -18.61 -19.12 -1.07
N ALA A 11 -19.62 -18.68 -1.79
CA ALA A 11 -19.65 -18.75 -3.25
C ALA A 11 -18.54 -17.92 -3.93
N LEU A 12 -17.93 -16.96 -3.21
CA LEU A 12 -16.81 -16.17 -3.73
C LEU A 12 -15.50 -16.98 -3.81
N ASP A 13 -15.35 -18.04 -3.06
CA ASP A 13 -14.12 -18.85 -3.06
C ASP A 13 -13.81 -19.37 -4.47
N SER A 14 -14.81 -19.87 -5.18
CA SER A 14 -14.65 -20.33 -6.56
C SER A 14 -14.28 -19.19 -7.53
N VAL A 15 -14.79 -17.98 -7.29
CA VAL A 15 -14.45 -16.80 -8.09
C VAL A 15 -12.99 -16.39 -7.88
N PHE A 16 -12.53 -16.36 -6.62
CA PHE A 16 -11.15 -16.04 -6.30
C PHE A 16 -10.17 -17.10 -6.81
N GLU A 17 -10.51 -18.38 -6.68
CA GLU A 17 -9.71 -19.49 -7.22
C GLU A 17 -9.57 -19.38 -8.75
N TYR A 18 -10.68 -19.10 -9.44
CA TYR A 18 -10.68 -18.88 -10.88
C TYR A 18 -9.80 -17.68 -11.28
N LEU A 19 -9.90 -16.57 -10.56
CA LEU A 19 -9.08 -15.38 -10.81
C LEU A 19 -7.60 -15.67 -10.61
N LEU A 20 -7.22 -16.32 -9.50
CA LEU A 20 -5.81 -16.67 -9.24
C LEU A 20 -5.25 -17.59 -10.30
N THR A 21 -6.00 -18.61 -10.68
CA THR A 21 -5.62 -19.55 -11.76
C THR A 21 -5.45 -18.79 -13.08
N GLY A 22 -6.41 -17.93 -13.42
CA GLY A 22 -6.34 -17.10 -14.63
C GLY A 22 -5.12 -16.18 -14.64
N TYR A 23 -4.77 -15.55 -13.50
CA TYR A 23 -3.56 -14.73 -13.42
C TYR A 23 -2.27 -15.54 -13.60
N ILE A 24 -2.19 -16.75 -13.03
CA ILE A 24 -1.04 -17.66 -13.22
C ILE A 24 -0.90 -18.00 -14.69
N ASP A 25 -1.98 -18.43 -15.34
CA ASP A 25 -1.99 -18.82 -16.75
C ASP A 25 -1.64 -17.65 -17.69
N ASP A 26 -2.13 -16.45 -17.38
CA ASP A 26 -1.89 -15.27 -18.20
C ASP A 26 -0.44 -14.77 -18.08
N VAL A 27 0.10 -14.68 -16.87
CA VAL A 27 1.49 -14.18 -16.70
C VAL A 27 2.52 -15.13 -17.29
N GLU A 28 2.22 -16.40 -17.40
CA GLU A 28 3.10 -17.38 -18.05
C GLU A 28 3.30 -17.12 -19.53
N LYS A 29 2.30 -16.56 -20.20
CA LYS A 29 2.37 -16.21 -21.63
C LYS A 29 3.41 -15.13 -21.91
N TYR A 30 3.76 -14.32 -20.93
CA TYR A 30 4.74 -13.23 -21.07
C TYR A 30 6.20 -13.65 -20.89
N LYS A 31 6.47 -14.92 -20.59
CA LYS A 31 7.84 -15.42 -20.36
C LYS A 31 8.13 -16.68 -21.17
N THR A 32 9.33 -16.69 -21.76
CA THR A 32 9.78 -17.76 -22.65
C THR A 32 10.57 -18.86 -21.93
N SER A 33 11.22 -18.56 -20.80
CA SER A 33 12.01 -19.54 -20.05
C SER A 33 11.23 -20.18 -18.91
N ASP A 34 11.45 -21.47 -18.68
CA ASP A 34 10.81 -22.22 -17.58
C ASP A 34 11.16 -21.62 -16.22
N THR A 35 12.42 -21.21 -16.00
CA THR A 35 12.84 -20.56 -14.77
C THR A 35 12.00 -19.31 -14.49
N SER A 36 11.83 -18.45 -15.51
CA SER A 36 11.04 -17.22 -15.35
C SER A 36 9.57 -17.51 -15.02
N ARG A 37 8.97 -18.52 -15.67
CA ARG A 37 7.60 -18.97 -15.35
C ARG A 37 7.50 -19.49 -13.91
N ASN A 38 8.44 -20.31 -13.48
CA ASN A 38 8.46 -20.86 -12.13
C ASN A 38 8.61 -19.76 -11.05
N VAL A 39 9.43 -18.74 -11.30
CA VAL A 39 9.56 -17.59 -10.37
C VAL A 39 8.26 -16.80 -10.28
N LEU A 40 7.57 -16.56 -11.41
CA LEU A 40 6.26 -15.87 -11.40
C LEU A 40 5.21 -16.67 -10.60
N ARG A 41 5.09 -17.96 -10.88
CA ARG A 41 4.21 -18.86 -10.11
C ARG A 41 4.54 -18.81 -8.62
N TYR A 42 5.81 -18.89 -8.29
CA TYR A 42 6.26 -18.85 -6.90
C TYR A 42 5.85 -17.56 -6.19
N ILE A 43 6.02 -16.41 -6.83
CA ILE A 43 5.62 -15.11 -6.26
C ILE A 43 4.11 -15.05 -6.07
N ILE A 44 3.32 -15.47 -7.08
CA ILE A 44 1.86 -15.48 -6.98
C ILE A 44 1.36 -16.47 -5.90
N SER A 45 2.05 -17.59 -5.69
CA SER A 45 1.64 -18.56 -4.69
C SER A 45 2.02 -18.20 -3.25
N HIS A 46 3.11 -17.44 -3.04
CA HIS A 46 3.69 -17.22 -1.71
C HIS A 46 3.76 -15.74 -1.29
N GLY A 47 3.53 -14.81 -2.21
CA GLY A 47 3.77 -13.40 -1.98
C GLY A 47 2.68 -12.68 -1.18
N TRP A 48 1.50 -13.25 -1.04
CA TRP A 48 0.34 -12.60 -0.41
C TRP A 48 0.59 -12.23 1.06
N ASN A 49 1.31 -13.08 1.79
CA ASN A 49 1.64 -12.85 3.20
C ASN A 49 2.59 -11.65 3.42
N TYR A 50 3.22 -11.16 2.37
CA TYR A 50 4.13 -10.00 2.39
C TYR A 50 3.47 -8.70 1.96
N ALA A 51 2.14 -8.68 1.86
CA ALA A 51 1.40 -7.46 1.54
C ALA A 51 1.70 -6.37 2.58
N SER A 52 1.86 -5.12 2.11
CA SER A 52 2.24 -3.94 2.89
C SER A 52 3.58 -4.06 3.64
N GLU A 53 4.37 -5.08 3.36
CA GLU A 53 5.71 -5.24 3.93
C GLU A 53 6.81 -4.79 2.97
N ARG A 54 7.93 -4.35 3.54
CA ARG A 54 9.16 -4.09 2.79
C ARG A 54 9.81 -5.40 2.42
N ILE A 55 9.91 -5.70 1.13
CA ILE A 55 10.42 -6.96 0.63
C ILE A 55 11.88 -6.87 0.16
N THR A 56 12.60 -7.99 0.23
CA THR A 56 13.86 -8.21 -0.47
C THR A 56 13.66 -9.20 -1.59
N PHE A 57 14.31 -8.96 -2.72
CA PHE A 57 14.29 -9.91 -3.84
C PHE A 57 15.17 -11.12 -3.56
N GLU A 58 16.24 -10.93 -2.81
CA GLU A 58 17.09 -12.04 -2.37
C GLU A 58 16.32 -12.94 -1.42
N ARG A 59 16.26 -14.24 -1.74
CA ARG A 59 15.55 -15.26 -0.95
C ARG A 59 14.11 -14.90 -0.61
N PHE A 60 13.43 -14.19 -1.53
CA PHE A 60 12.03 -13.81 -1.32
C PHE A 60 11.19 -15.03 -0.95
N ALA A 61 10.40 -14.90 0.12
CA ALA A 61 9.56 -15.98 0.66
C ALA A 61 10.31 -17.31 0.88
N ASN A 62 11.60 -17.25 1.30
CA ASN A 62 12.50 -18.39 1.48
C ASN A 62 12.83 -19.17 0.20
N SER A 63 12.70 -18.56 -0.96
CA SER A 63 13.05 -19.18 -2.24
C SER A 63 14.58 -19.29 -2.43
N ASN A 64 14.97 -20.20 -3.33
CA ASN A 64 16.37 -20.31 -3.78
C ASN A 64 16.66 -19.57 -5.08
N TYR A 65 15.67 -18.77 -5.58
CA TYR A 65 15.85 -17.99 -6.79
C TYR A 65 16.82 -16.83 -6.58
N LYS A 66 17.53 -16.45 -7.64
CA LYS A 66 18.45 -15.32 -7.62
C LYS A 66 17.68 -14.00 -7.53
N SER A 67 18.22 -13.03 -6.80
CA SER A 67 17.65 -11.69 -6.63
C SER A 67 17.25 -11.03 -7.96
N ARG A 68 18.03 -11.24 -9.03
CA ARG A 68 17.71 -10.72 -10.37
C ARG A 68 16.46 -11.37 -10.95
N GLU A 69 16.33 -12.70 -10.84
CA GLU A 69 15.17 -13.44 -11.36
C GLU A 69 13.88 -13.01 -10.66
N VAL A 70 13.95 -12.91 -9.33
CA VAL A 70 12.84 -12.42 -8.50
C VAL A 70 12.49 -10.96 -8.85
N GLY A 71 13.47 -10.08 -8.95
CA GLY A 71 13.25 -8.68 -9.34
C GLY A 71 12.65 -8.53 -10.74
N ASP A 72 13.08 -9.34 -11.72
CA ASP A 72 12.50 -9.35 -13.07
C ASP A 72 11.06 -9.87 -13.08
N ALA A 73 10.76 -10.86 -12.25
CA ALA A 73 9.40 -11.38 -12.08
C ALA A 73 8.48 -10.35 -11.43
N PHE A 74 8.90 -9.68 -10.35
CA PHE A 74 8.13 -8.59 -9.74
C PHE A 74 7.85 -7.45 -10.72
N ARG A 75 8.85 -7.02 -11.50
CA ARG A 75 8.64 -6.00 -12.54
C ARG A 75 7.66 -6.46 -13.63
N THR A 76 7.64 -7.74 -13.94
CA THR A 76 6.65 -8.30 -14.87
C THR A 76 5.25 -8.24 -14.29
N LEU A 77 5.05 -8.68 -13.04
CA LEU A 77 3.76 -8.63 -12.34
C LEU A 77 3.27 -7.19 -12.15
N GLN A 78 4.18 -6.24 -11.91
CA GLN A 78 3.83 -4.83 -11.85
C GLN A 78 3.34 -4.28 -13.20
N LYS A 79 3.96 -4.69 -14.31
CA LYS A 79 3.51 -4.30 -15.66
C LYS A 79 2.15 -4.87 -16.02
N THR A 80 1.78 -6.02 -15.48
CA THR A 80 0.43 -6.60 -15.64
C THR A 80 -0.57 -6.03 -14.64
N MET A 81 -0.17 -5.07 -13.80
CA MET A 81 -0.99 -4.43 -12.78
C MET A 81 -1.50 -5.38 -11.69
N LEU A 82 -0.92 -6.59 -11.56
CA LEU A 82 -1.30 -7.54 -10.51
C LEU A 82 -0.79 -7.11 -9.13
N LEU A 83 0.31 -6.38 -9.10
CA LEU A 83 0.89 -5.81 -7.89
C LEU A 83 1.59 -4.48 -8.18
N GLU A 84 1.96 -3.79 -7.13
CA GLU A 84 2.80 -2.60 -7.20
C GLU A 84 3.94 -2.68 -6.18
N LEU A 85 5.10 -2.16 -6.57
CA LEU A 85 6.25 -1.94 -5.73
C LEU A 85 6.34 -0.47 -5.37
N VAL A 86 6.00 -0.12 -4.15
CA VAL A 86 6.11 1.25 -3.63
C VAL A 86 7.49 1.43 -3.02
N TYR A 87 8.28 2.36 -3.55
CA TYR A 87 9.66 2.59 -3.10
C TYR A 87 9.76 3.70 -2.06
N PRO A 88 10.75 3.60 -1.15
CA PRO A 88 10.97 4.64 -0.14
C PRO A 88 11.61 5.89 -0.73
N THR A 89 11.44 6.98 0.00
CA THR A 89 12.18 8.23 -0.21
C THR A 89 12.64 8.80 1.14
N THR A 90 13.69 9.59 1.12
CA THR A 90 14.13 10.43 2.25
C THR A 90 13.71 11.88 2.08
N GLU A 91 13.17 12.24 0.91
CA GLU A 91 12.76 13.60 0.60
C GLU A 91 11.52 14.01 1.41
N THR A 92 11.51 15.24 1.91
CA THR A 92 10.39 15.80 2.68
C THR A 92 9.67 16.93 1.95
N LYS A 93 10.11 17.23 0.72
CA LYS A 93 9.58 18.27 -0.17
C LYS A 93 9.70 17.84 -1.62
N LEU A 94 8.91 18.45 -2.49
CA LEU A 94 8.99 18.23 -3.93
C LEU A 94 10.33 18.75 -4.52
N PRO A 95 10.88 18.07 -5.52
CA PRO A 95 10.40 16.81 -6.11
C PRO A 95 10.70 15.63 -5.21
N ILE A 96 9.75 14.69 -5.11
CA ILE A 96 9.96 13.42 -4.44
C ILE A 96 10.65 12.45 -5.40
N LEU A 97 11.77 11.89 -4.97
CA LEU A 97 12.54 10.91 -5.74
C LEU A 97 12.59 9.58 -4.98
N PRO A 98 11.81 8.57 -5.43
CA PRO A 98 11.88 7.24 -4.84
C PRO A 98 13.24 6.57 -5.08
N ASP A 99 13.82 5.97 -4.04
CA ASP A 99 15.07 5.22 -4.14
C ASP A 99 14.80 3.77 -4.59
N LEU A 100 14.94 3.52 -5.89
CA LEU A 100 14.72 2.20 -6.50
C LEU A 100 15.75 1.13 -6.08
N LYS A 101 16.81 1.51 -5.37
CA LYS A 101 17.81 0.55 -4.85
C LYS A 101 17.43 0.01 -3.47
N LYS A 102 16.49 0.65 -2.80
CA LYS A 102 16.01 0.24 -1.48
C LYS A 102 14.88 -0.78 -1.59
N LYS A 103 14.57 -1.42 -0.46
CA LYS A 103 13.50 -2.41 -0.35
C LYS A 103 12.14 -1.74 -0.53
N PRO A 104 11.36 -2.10 -1.57
CA PRO A 104 10.01 -1.59 -1.75
C PRO A 104 9.01 -2.26 -0.81
N LYS A 105 7.88 -1.59 -0.57
CA LYS A 105 6.66 -2.23 -0.04
C LYS A 105 5.92 -2.94 -1.19
N LEU A 106 5.37 -4.12 -0.89
CA LEU A 106 4.57 -4.89 -1.83
C LEU A 106 3.08 -4.60 -1.62
N LEU A 107 2.41 -4.16 -2.66
CA LEU A 107 0.95 -4.04 -2.68
C LEU A 107 0.37 -4.91 -3.78
N TRP A 108 -0.70 -5.65 -3.49
CA TRP A 108 -1.41 -6.46 -4.46
C TRP A 108 -2.58 -5.70 -5.09
N LEU A 109 -3.09 -6.19 -6.22
CA LEU A 109 -4.17 -5.58 -6.98
C LEU A 109 -5.45 -5.38 -6.15
N ASP A 110 -5.83 -6.37 -5.35
CA ASP A 110 -7.12 -6.42 -4.68
C ASP A 110 -7.02 -6.98 -3.26
N THR A 111 -7.67 -6.31 -2.30
CA THR A 111 -7.64 -6.71 -0.89
C THR A 111 -8.48 -7.95 -0.63
N GLY A 112 -9.57 -8.16 -1.38
CA GLY A 112 -10.39 -9.37 -1.28
C GLY A 112 -9.61 -10.59 -1.73
N LEU A 113 -8.95 -10.49 -2.88
CA LEU A 113 -8.06 -11.52 -3.40
C LEU A 113 -6.89 -11.81 -2.46
N LEU A 114 -6.30 -10.76 -1.85
CA LEU A 114 -5.27 -10.88 -0.83
C LEU A 114 -5.76 -11.72 0.36
N ASN A 115 -6.93 -11.41 0.90
CA ASN A 115 -7.47 -12.11 2.06
C ASN A 115 -7.79 -13.58 1.75
N TYR A 116 -8.32 -13.83 0.55
CA TYR A 116 -8.56 -15.20 0.07
C TYR A 116 -7.25 -15.98 -0.05
N ALA A 117 -6.28 -15.45 -0.76
CA ALA A 117 -5.01 -16.12 -1.00
C ALA A 117 -4.15 -16.30 0.27
N ALA A 118 -4.33 -15.43 1.27
CA ALA A 118 -3.73 -15.59 2.60
C ALA A 118 -4.48 -16.57 3.51
N GLY A 119 -5.63 -17.10 3.07
CA GLY A 119 -6.43 -18.07 3.83
C GLY A 119 -7.17 -17.51 5.04
N ILE A 120 -7.39 -16.19 5.09
CA ILE A 120 -8.01 -15.51 6.25
C ILE A 120 -9.42 -14.98 5.97
N GLN A 121 -9.96 -15.22 4.78
CA GLN A 121 -11.26 -14.67 4.38
C GLN A 121 -12.38 -15.05 5.36
N SER A 122 -12.42 -16.30 5.82
CA SER A 122 -13.41 -16.78 6.79
C SER A 122 -13.24 -16.17 8.19
N GLU A 123 -12.03 -15.69 8.52
CA GLU A 123 -11.77 -15.03 9.81
C GLU A 123 -12.19 -13.55 9.80
N LEU A 124 -12.25 -12.93 8.62
CA LEU A 124 -12.68 -11.54 8.46
C LEU A 124 -14.20 -11.36 8.59
N ILE A 125 -14.94 -12.45 8.36
CA ILE A 125 -16.40 -12.42 8.29
C ILE A 125 -16.96 -12.89 9.63
N GLY A 126 -17.48 -11.94 10.43
CA GLY A 126 -18.23 -12.24 11.66
C GLY A 126 -17.38 -12.55 12.88
N LYS A 127 -16.08 -12.30 12.88
CA LYS A 127 -15.22 -12.44 14.05
C LYS A 127 -14.55 -11.11 14.42
N ASP A 128 -14.72 -10.70 15.67
CA ASP A 128 -14.09 -9.48 16.20
C ASP A 128 -12.57 -9.61 16.44
N ASN A 129 -12.00 -10.80 16.26
CA ASN A 129 -10.63 -11.16 16.67
C ASN A 129 -9.70 -11.43 15.48
N ILE A 130 -9.61 -10.51 14.52
CA ILE A 130 -8.51 -10.53 13.55
C ILE A 130 -7.22 -10.16 14.28
N ASN A 131 -6.15 -10.92 14.03
CA ASN A 131 -4.81 -10.55 14.50
C ASN A 131 -4.51 -9.08 14.16
N ASP A 132 -4.14 -8.28 15.17
CA ASP A 132 -3.91 -6.83 15.01
C ASP A 132 -2.86 -6.51 13.95
N ALA A 133 -1.86 -7.37 13.78
CA ALA A 133 -0.84 -7.22 12.74
C ALA A 133 -1.44 -7.34 11.33
N TRP A 134 -2.36 -8.31 11.12
CA TRP A 134 -3.03 -8.46 9.83
C TRP A 134 -4.02 -7.34 9.57
N ARG A 135 -4.75 -6.92 10.59
CA ARG A 135 -5.65 -5.75 10.50
C ARG A 135 -4.90 -4.50 10.06
N GLY A 136 -3.68 -4.28 10.58
CA GLY A 136 -2.78 -3.21 10.16
C GLY A 136 -2.42 -3.29 8.68
N LYS A 137 -2.00 -4.48 8.23
CA LYS A 137 -1.65 -4.72 6.82
C LYS A 137 -2.82 -4.45 5.87
N ILE A 138 -4.02 -4.93 6.21
CA ILE A 138 -5.23 -4.72 5.39
C ILE A 138 -5.58 -3.24 5.32
N ALA A 139 -5.56 -2.53 6.43
CA ALA A 139 -5.87 -1.09 6.46
C ALA A 139 -4.90 -0.30 5.56
N GLU A 140 -3.60 -0.55 5.70
CA GLU A 140 -2.58 0.07 4.86
C GLU A 140 -2.75 -0.31 3.38
N HIS A 141 -3.07 -1.58 3.11
CA HIS A 141 -3.28 -2.08 1.76
C HIS A 141 -4.50 -1.42 1.09
N ILE A 142 -5.64 -1.32 1.78
CA ILE A 142 -6.86 -0.66 1.27
C ILE A 142 -6.57 0.80 0.92
N VAL A 143 -5.94 1.54 1.84
CA VAL A 143 -5.58 2.94 1.59
C VAL A 143 -4.59 3.05 0.42
N GLY A 144 -3.57 2.19 0.40
CA GLY A 144 -2.60 2.18 -0.69
C GLY A 144 -3.24 1.94 -2.06
N GLN A 145 -4.16 1.00 -2.19
CA GLN A 145 -4.88 0.76 -3.44
C GLN A 145 -5.78 1.93 -3.85
N ALA A 146 -6.53 2.48 -2.89
CA ALA A 146 -7.41 3.62 -3.16
C ALA A 146 -6.61 4.84 -3.63
N VAL A 147 -5.45 5.10 -3.02
CA VAL A 147 -4.53 6.17 -3.44
C VAL A 147 -4.00 5.94 -4.87
N LEU A 148 -3.71 4.69 -5.24
CA LEU A 148 -3.29 4.37 -6.62
C LEU A 148 -4.43 4.62 -7.62
N GLY A 149 -5.64 4.20 -7.27
CA GLY A 149 -6.82 4.36 -8.14
C GLY A 149 -7.26 5.80 -8.38
N GLN A 150 -6.81 6.75 -7.54
CA GLN A 150 -7.11 8.19 -7.69
C GLN A 150 -6.19 8.88 -8.69
N SER A 151 -5.05 8.29 -9.04
CA SER A 151 -4.09 8.93 -9.94
C SER A 151 -4.63 8.98 -11.36
N ASN A 152 -5.07 10.16 -11.79
CA ASN A 152 -5.51 10.42 -13.16
C ASN A 152 -4.36 10.80 -14.11
N ASN A 153 -3.17 11.03 -13.55
CA ASN A 153 -1.97 11.38 -14.30
C ASN A 153 -0.90 10.32 -14.05
N PHE A 154 -0.39 9.71 -15.11
CA PHE A 154 0.67 8.69 -15.00
C PHE A 154 1.97 9.19 -14.34
N LEU A 155 2.11 10.51 -14.16
CA LEU A 155 3.22 11.14 -13.47
C LEU A 155 2.95 11.36 -11.97
N ASP A 156 1.70 11.21 -11.53
CA ASP A 156 1.37 11.19 -10.12
C ASP A 156 1.75 9.83 -9.56
N PHE A 157 2.36 9.81 -8.40
CA PHE A 157 2.83 8.57 -7.82
C PHE A 157 2.76 8.61 -6.30
N ARG A 158 2.93 7.45 -5.69
CA ARG A 158 3.10 7.30 -4.27
C ARG A 158 4.49 6.73 -3.94
N ALA A 159 5.02 7.18 -2.85
CA ALA A 159 6.19 6.63 -2.19
C ALA A 159 5.85 6.42 -0.71
N PHE A 160 6.73 5.83 0.06
CA PHE A 160 6.68 5.94 1.51
C PHE A 160 7.93 6.66 1.99
N TRP A 161 7.81 7.37 3.12
CA TRP A 161 8.97 8.09 3.63
C TRP A 161 9.69 7.29 4.70
N VAL A 162 11.03 7.36 4.67
CA VAL A 162 11.89 6.77 5.70
C VAL A 162 12.91 7.79 6.17
N ARG A 163 13.16 7.79 7.47
CA ARG A 163 14.28 8.51 8.03
C ARG A 163 15.53 7.64 7.98
N GLU A 164 16.58 8.08 7.31
CA GLU A 164 17.89 7.45 7.36
C GLU A 164 18.74 8.07 8.47
N ALA A 165 18.65 7.54 9.69
CA ALA A 165 19.52 7.91 10.79
C ALA A 165 19.99 6.65 11.52
N LYS A 166 21.25 6.64 12.01
CA LYS A 166 21.90 5.46 12.62
C LYS A 166 21.08 4.77 13.73
N ASN A 167 20.17 5.48 14.41
CA ASN A 167 19.42 4.98 15.57
C ASN A 167 17.91 5.28 15.54
N SER A 168 17.34 5.60 14.38
CA SER A 168 15.92 5.94 14.27
C SER A 168 15.35 5.36 12.98
N GLN A 169 14.41 4.45 13.13
CA GLN A 169 13.61 3.90 12.03
C GLN A 169 12.22 4.55 12.09
N ALA A 170 12.10 5.77 11.56
CA ALA A 170 10.79 6.36 11.35
C ALA A 170 10.35 6.09 9.92
N GLU A 171 9.12 5.66 9.75
CA GLU A 171 8.49 5.39 8.47
C GLU A 171 7.10 6.02 8.45
N LEU A 172 6.75 6.72 7.38
CA LEU A 172 5.43 7.21 7.07
C LEU A 172 4.85 6.35 5.95
N ASP A 173 3.61 5.91 6.09
CA ASP A 173 3.03 4.86 5.25
C ASP A 173 2.98 5.23 3.79
N TYR A 174 2.51 6.46 3.45
CA TYR A 174 2.51 6.96 2.08
C TYR A 174 2.83 8.45 1.97
N LEU A 175 3.45 8.81 0.87
CA LEU A 175 3.51 10.14 0.31
C LEU A 175 2.82 10.10 -1.05
N TYR A 176 1.69 10.76 -1.17
CA TYR A 176 1.02 10.92 -2.46
C TYR A 176 1.50 12.22 -3.11
N SER A 177 2.14 12.09 -4.27
CA SER A 177 2.65 13.22 -5.04
C SER A 177 1.77 13.45 -6.25
N SER A 178 0.95 14.49 -6.19
CA SER A 178 0.12 14.96 -7.30
C SER A 178 0.74 16.20 -7.94
N ARG A 179 0.87 16.20 -9.26
CA ARG A 179 1.34 17.39 -9.99
C ARG A 179 0.38 18.56 -9.90
N LYS A 180 -0.91 18.27 -9.73
CA LYS A 180 -1.94 19.28 -9.67
C LYS A 180 -2.12 19.86 -8.27
N TYR A 181 -1.98 19.02 -7.24
CA TYR A 181 -2.35 19.37 -5.88
C TYR A 181 -1.19 19.33 -4.88
N GLY A 182 0.01 18.96 -5.31
CA GLY A 182 1.19 18.94 -4.46
C GLY A 182 1.40 17.62 -3.71
N LEU A 183 2.01 17.70 -2.53
CA LEU A 183 2.41 16.57 -1.72
C LEU A 183 1.49 16.40 -0.51
N LEU A 184 0.91 15.21 -0.37
CA LEU A 184 0.11 14.81 0.79
C LEU A 184 0.79 13.68 1.55
N PRO A 185 1.27 13.94 2.79
CA PRO A 185 1.71 12.88 3.69
C PRO A 185 0.52 12.15 4.30
N ILE A 186 0.59 10.81 4.31
CA ILE A 186 -0.49 9.93 4.72
C ILE A 186 0.02 8.92 5.74
N GLU A 187 -0.67 8.82 6.87
CA GLU A 187 -0.48 7.81 7.91
C GLU A 187 -1.72 6.92 8.00
N VAL A 188 -1.55 5.63 8.20
CA VAL A 188 -2.64 4.66 8.35
C VAL A 188 -2.60 4.02 9.74
N LYS A 189 -3.73 4.01 10.44
CA LYS A 189 -3.84 3.43 11.79
C LYS A 189 -5.03 2.50 11.89
N SER A 190 -4.78 1.23 12.20
CA SER A 190 -5.82 0.19 12.29
C SER A 190 -6.32 -0.09 13.71
N GLY A 191 -5.68 0.47 14.72
CA GLY A 191 -5.99 0.20 16.12
C GLY A 191 -6.16 1.45 16.97
N LEU A 192 -6.27 1.25 18.27
CA LEU A 192 -6.40 2.33 19.28
C LEU A 192 -5.12 3.17 19.44
N ASN A 193 -4.01 2.74 18.86
CA ASN A 193 -2.74 3.47 18.95
C ASN A 193 -2.80 4.75 18.12
N THR A 194 -2.86 5.88 18.79
CA THR A 194 -2.96 7.22 18.20
C THR A 194 -1.61 7.91 17.98
N HIS A 195 -0.49 7.24 18.31
CA HIS A 195 0.83 7.86 18.20
C HIS A 195 1.20 8.14 16.74
N LEU A 196 1.55 9.39 16.46
CA LEU A 196 1.88 9.91 15.13
C LEU A 196 3.34 10.35 15.02
N LYS A 197 4.24 9.68 15.75
CA LYS A 197 5.66 10.07 15.84
C LYS A 197 6.33 10.23 14.47
N SER A 198 6.12 9.28 13.57
CA SER A 198 6.70 9.34 12.22
C SER A 198 6.13 10.47 11.39
N LEU A 199 4.80 10.64 11.40
CA LEU A 199 4.14 11.75 10.72
C LEU A 199 4.60 13.10 11.28
N GLN A 200 4.64 13.26 12.60
CA GLN A 200 5.11 14.49 13.23
C GLN A 200 6.57 14.80 12.86
N LEU A 201 7.42 13.77 12.84
CA LEU A 201 8.81 13.94 12.44
C LEU A 201 8.91 14.38 10.97
N PHE A 202 8.15 13.75 10.07
CA PHE A 202 8.09 14.18 8.67
C PHE A 202 7.62 15.63 8.57
N MET A 203 6.50 15.96 9.21
CA MET A 203 5.90 17.30 9.16
C MET A 203 6.82 18.39 9.72
N SER A 204 7.66 18.08 10.70
CA SER A 204 8.65 19.02 11.24
C SER A 204 9.72 19.42 10.22
N GLN A 205 9.98 18.60 9.21
CA GLN A 205 11.01 18.77 8.19
C GLN A 205 10.44 19.16 6.81
N SER A 206 9.14 18.96 6.62
CA SER A 206 8.43 19.18 5.35
C SER A 206 7.83 20.58 5.28
N PRO A 207 7.69 21.22 4.11
CA PRO A 207 6.92 22.44 3.95
C PRO A 207 5.40 22.22 4.00
N CYS A 208 4.92 20.98 4.00
CA CYS A 208 3.49 20.67 4.01
C CYS A 208 2.77 21.30 5.21
N SER A 209 1.60 21.87 4.98
CA SER A 209 0.70 22.44 6.01
C SER A 209 -0.50 21.55 6.31
N VAL A 210 -0.66 20.44 5.54
CA VAL A 210 -1.76 19.49 5.66
C VAL A 210 -1.21 18.07 5.63
N ALA A 211 -1.81 17.19 6.43
CA ALA A 211 -1.55 15.75 6.43
C ALA A 211 -2.86 14.97 6.55
N ALA A 212 -2.89 13.73 6.10
CA ALA A 212 -4.02 12.82 6.24
C ALA A 212 -3.66 11.66 7.16
N ARG A 213 -4.59 11.28 8.05
CA ARG A 213 -4.57 10.01 8.78
C ARG A 213 -5.82 9.22 8.42
N PHE A 214 -5.64 7.98 7.95
CA PHE A 214 -6.74 7.05 7.76
C PHE A 214 -6.88 6.14 8.98
N TRP A 215 -8.11 6.00 9.49
CA TRP A 215 -8.42 5.25 10.70
C TRP A 215 -9.86 4.72 10.70
N SER A 216 -10.24 3.98 11.76
CA SER A 216 -11.58 3.42 11.89
C SER A 216 -12.62 4.37 12.51
N ASN A 217 -12.21 5.55 12.98
CA ASN A 217 -13.12 6.50 13.64
C ASN A 217 -13.68 7.55 12.66
N PRO A 218 -14.70 8.33 13.06
CA PRO A 218 -15.28 9.38 12.24
C PRO A 218 -14.27 10.44 11.79
N TYR A 219 -14.65 11.19 10.75
CA TYR A 219 -13.86 12.32 10.27
C TYR A 219 -13.72 13.40 11.35
N SER A 220 -12.50 13.90 11.50
CA SER A 220 -12.19 15.06 12.32
C SER A 220 -10.96 15.80 11.79
N VAL A 221 -10.75 17.02 12.23
CA VAL A 221 -9.57 17.82 11.89
C VAL A 221 -8.91 18.26 13.19
N ASP A 222 -7.65 17.94 13.34
CA ASP A 222 -6.82 18.39 14.46
C ASP A 222 -5.80 19.42 13.96
N GLU A 223 -5.57 20.47 14.74
CA GLU A 223 -4.44 21.36 14.52
C GLU A 223 -3.29 20.93 15.43
N ILE A 224 -2.20 20.51 14.81
CA ILE A 224 -1.03 19.98 15.52
C ILE A 224 0.13 20.97 15.41
N THR A 225 0.71 21.33 16.55
CA THR A 225 1.89 22.20 16.62
C THR A 225 3.13 21.39 17.01
N ILE A 226 4.21 21.54 16.25
CA ILE A 226 5.51 20.91 16.50
C ILE A 226 6.57 22.01 16.47
N GLY A 227 7.10 22.37 17.63
CA GLY A 227 7.99 23.54 17.77
C GLY A 227 7.28 24.79 17.31
N ASN A 228 7.80 25.45 16.29
CA ASN A 228 7.24 26.69 15.73
C ASN A 228 6.35 26.48 14.49
N LYS A 229 6.04 25.24 14.17
CA LYS A 229 5.24 24.90 12.98
C LYS A 229 3.92 24.26 13.37
N SER A 230 2.81 24.76 12.80
CA SER A 230 1.49 24.13 12.88
C SER A 230 1.09 23.56 11.53
N PHE A 231 0.32 22.48 11.58
CA PHE A 231 -0.30 21.87 10.40
C PHE A 231 -1.67 21.28 10.74
N LYS A 232 -2.53 21.15 9.73
CA LYS A 232 -3.83 20.51 9.87
C LYS A 232 -3.70 19.01 9.59
N LEU A 233 -4.13 18.18 10.54
CA LEU A 233 -4.26 16.74 10.38
C LEU A 233 -5.72 16.39 10.14
N HIS A 234 -6.03 15.93 8.94
CA HIS A 234 -7.35 15.39 8.61
C HIS A 234 -7.41 13.91 8.94
N ASN A 235 -8.19 13.57 9.94
CA ASN A 235 -8.47 12.21 10.33
C ASN A 235 -9.66 11.70 9.52
N MET A 236 -9.46 10.68 8.70
CA MET A 236 -10.43 10.21 7.74
C MET A 236 -10.75 8.73 7.94
N PRO A 237 -12.03 8.33 7.93
CA PRO A 237 -12.37 6.92 7.77
C PRO A 237 -11.75 6.33 6.49
N TYR A 238 -11.43 5.03 6.48
CA TYR A 238 -10.76 4.38 5.34
C TYR A 238 -11.47 4.59 4.00
N TYR A 239 -12.80 4.62 3.97
CA TYR A 239 -13.56 4.81 2.74
C TYR A 239 -13.37 6.18 2.09
N TYR A 240 -12.87 7.19 2.83
CA TYR A 240 -12.50 8.49 2.25
C TYR A 240 -11.23 8.41 1.40
N SER A 241 -10.44 7.34 1.50
CA SER A 241 -9.25 7.19 0.66
C SER A 241 -9.56 7.18 -0.85
N GLY A 242 -10.79 6.80 -1.23
CA GLY A 242 -11.29 6.89 -2.60
C GLY A 242 -11.60 8.31 -3.09
N TYR A 243 -11.51 9.34 -2.24
CA TYR A 243 -11.85 10.74 -2.56
C TYR A 243 -10.67 11.70 -2.33
N LEU A 244 -9.44 11.20 -2.40
CA LEU A 244 -8.25 11.99 -2.11
C LEU A 244 -8.05 13.18 -3.03
N GLU A 245 -8.32 13.05 -4.33
CA GLU A 245 -8.17 14.17 -5.26
C GLU A 245 -9.16 15.29 -4.99
N GLU A 246 -10.42 14.97 -4.68
CA GLU A 246 -11.42 15.97 -4.26
C GLU A 246 -11.01 16.64 -2.94
N PHE A 247 -10.50 15.86 -2.01
CA PHE A 247 -9.96 16.36 -0.75
C PHE A 247 -8.80 17.35 -0.98
N MET A 248 -7.83 16.98 -1.81
CA MET A 248 -6.68 17.82 -2.13
C MET A 248 -7.10 19.11 -2.86
N ALA A 249 -8.07 19.02 -3.76
CA ALA A 249 -8.61 20.18 -4.47
C ALA A 249 -9.27 21.21 -3.53
N ASN A 250 -9.93 20.72 -2.48
CA ASN A 250 -10.67 21.57 -1.54
C ASN A 250 -9.78 22.18 -0.43
N ASN A 251 -8.57 21.66 -0.21
CA ASN A 251 -7.71 22.09 0.91
C ASN A 251 -6.49 22.91 0.50
N ASN A 252 -6.34 23.28 -0.77
CA ASN A 252 -5.23 24.11 -1.28
C ASN A 252 -3.88 23.71 -0.66
N LEU A 253 -3.31 22.58 -1.09
CA LEU A 253 -2.07 22.03 -0.49
C LEU A 253 -0.79 22.77 -0.92
N TYR A 254 -0.89 23.84 -1.70
CA TYR A 254 0.21 24.72 -2.09
C TYR A 254 0.45 25.82 -1.08
#